data_1a820bc6d38da8ef1261a412da70fc24
#
_entry.id   1a820bc6d38da8ef1261a412da70fc24
#
_cell.length_a   1.000
_cell.length_b   1.000
_cell.length_c   1.000
_cell.angle_alpha   90.00
_cell.angle_beta   90.00
_cell.angle_gamma   90.00
#
_symmetry.space_group_name_H-M   'P 1'
#
loop_
_entity.id
_entity.type
_entity.pdbx_description
1 polymer ?
#
loop_
_entity_poly.entity_id
_entity_poly.type
_entity_poly.pdbx_seq_one_letter_code
_entity_poly.pdbx_strand_id
1 'polypeptide(L)'
;MSAVKSKKGFNTIPILKKMMETQKHRGNENLGIATNHECFFTKKLEELDQIQSSNVAIAYNMSKIEPSDSPQPIVSLSRSLIIESDYLEFQQSFNQLVETLSEDTPERSLTKFVSQVDGQYEIAILHDGNIVVARDPIGLKPLYYGWDTDFIALSTEKKALWNLGIKKTNIFPPGHIWRLDHDSKPSCVRQITSQKFIDDDNVVITKRLGNLLRKAVLERSLKSKQVGVSFSGGLDSSLIAHILSQNDIDVVGLVVGVKGQPSTEWAEKAAKLLGINLEIQEIDEDNLENILKENIWRIEEADPVKLSLATPFYLCAKLARNSGITRVFTGQGADELFGGYHRFLKILDEGDANTLDEAIFNRVRDAHEDSFQVCEKSVAPETVRMIHPYADWELIQYGLSIPSELKISKPNDKLRKHILRKAAIDIDLPKQLAEAPKKAIQYSTGMNRRIEILAKSKGMKTKQYVNQLFKDIFVNFNLRDH
;
A
#
# COMPACT_ATOMS: atom_id res chain seq x y z
N MET A 1 -2.89 4.29 12.63
CA MET A 1 -3.87 3.80 13.61
C MET A 1 -3.19 2.97 14.70
N SER A 2 -3.66 3.07 15.94
CA SER A 2 -3.22 2.27 17.08
C SER A 2 -4.42 1.87 17.92
N ALA A 3 -4.40 0.66 18.48
CA ALA A 3 -5.44 0.20 19.40
C ALA A 3 -4.82 -0.68 20.50
N VAL A 4 -5.32 -0.54 21.72
CA VAL A 4 -4.85 -1.31 22.89
C VAL A 4 -6.03 -1.74 23.74
N LYS A 5 -6.04 -3.00 24.16
CA LYS A 5 -6.99 -3.56 25.11
C LYS A 5 -6.23 -4.29 26.23
N SER A 6 -6.45 -3.88 27.48
CA SER A 6 -5.87 -4.50 28.66
C SER A 6 -6.61 -5.80 29.02
N LYS A 7 -5.86 -6.83 29.41
CA LYS A 7 -6.40 -8.07 29.97
C LYS A 7 -6.78 -7.94 31.44
N LYS A 8 -6.06 -7.11 32.18
CA LYS A 8 -6.15 -6.98 33.65
C LYS A 8 -6.83 -5.69 34.11
N GLY A 9 -7.38 -4.91 33.19
CA GLY A 9 -8.11 -3.68 33.50
C GLY A 9 -7.23 -2.47 33.86
N PHE A 10 -5.92 -2.50 33.60
CA PHE A 10 -5.06 -1.34 33.83
C PHE A 10 -5.19 -0.28 32.72
N ASN A 11 -4.69 0.92 33.00
CA ASN A 11 -4.76 2.06 32.09
C ASN A 11 -3.94 1.85 30.82
N THR A 12 -4.59 1.93 29.64
CA THR A 12 -3.98 1.78 28.32
C THR A 12 -3.43 3.08 27.75
N ILE A 13 -3.75 4.25 28.31
CA ILE A 13 -3.36 5.57 27.78
C ILE A 13 -1.82 5.73 27.68
N PRO A 14 -1.01 5.38 28.69
CA PRO A 14 0.45 5.47 28.59
C PRO A 14 1.04 4.58 27.49
N ILE A 15 0.43 3.40 27.28
CA ILE A 15 0.83 2.48 26.22
C ILE A 15 0.54 3.10 24.85
N LEU A 16 -0.67 3.62 24.67
CA LEU A 16 -1.12 4.23 23.43
C LEU A 16 -0.30 5.48 23.09
N LYS A 17 -0.01 6.34 24.08
CA LYS A 17 0.86 7.50 23.95
C LYS A 17 2.24 7.12 23.39
N LYS A 18 2.84 6.05 23.89
CA LYS A 18 4.13 5.53 23.42
C LYS A 18 4.06 5.01 21.97
N MET A 19 2.93 4.38 21.58
CA MET A 19 2.69 3.97 20.20
C MET A 19 2.55 5.18 19.27
N MET A 20 1.77 6.17 19.68
CA MET A 20 1.55 7.40 18.90
C MET A 20 2.85 8.19 18.69
N GLU A 21 3.70 8.29 19.72
CA GLU A 21 5.04 8.91 19.62
C GLU A 21 5.90 8.22 18.57
N THR A 22 5.89 6.88 18.54
CA THR A 22 6.65 6.10 17.56
C THR A 22 6.15 6.33 16.13
N GLN A 23 4.85 6.65 15.96
CA GLN A 23 4.19 6.84 14.67
C GLN A 23 4.00 8.32 14.28
N LYS A 24 4.61 9.27 14.98
CA LYS A 24 4.42 10.70 14.72
C LYS A 24 4.77 11.15 13.29
N HIS A 25 5.63 10.41 12.61
CA HIS A 25 5.97 10.67 11.20
C HIS A 25 4.81 10.40 10.22
N ARG A 26 3.79 9.63 10.63
CA ARG A 26 2.57 9.42 9.83
C ARG A 26 1.58 10.57 9.96
N GLY A 27 1.68 11.37 11.02
CA GLY A 27 0.84 12.53 11.25
C GLY A 27 1.09 13.17 12.62
N ASN A 28 1.14 14.49 12.64
CA ASN A 28 1.31 15.29 13.85
C ASN A 28 0.43 16.53 13.91
N GLU A 29 -0.46 16.72 12.93
CA GLU A 29 -1.34 17.88 12.89
C GLU A 29 -2.54 17.74 13.82
N ASN A 30 -3.02 16.51 13.98
CA ASN A 30 -4.09 16.13 14.88
C ASN A 30 -3.85 14.74 15.45
N LEU A 31 -3.87 14.64 16.77
CA LEU A 31 -3.82 13.41 17.52
C LEU A 31 -5.20 13.18 18.11
N GLY A 32 -5.85 12.07 17.76
CA GLY A 32 -7.15 11.73 18.29
C GLY A 32 -7.12 10.42 19.05
N ILE A 33 -7.77 10.38 20.21
CA ILE A 33 -7.94 9.18 21.03
C ILE A 33 -9.40 9.02 21.38
N ALA A 34 -9.88 7.80 21.36
CA ALA A 34 -11.15 7.43 21.97
C ALA A 34 -10.96 6.33 23.01
N THR A 35 -11.66 6.46 24.11
CA THR A 35 -11.76 5.53 25.21
C THR A 35 -13.23 5.14 25.43
N ASN A 36 -13.52 4.32 26.44
CA ASN A 36 -14.89 4.06 26.85
C ASN A 36 -15.60 5.29 27.43
N HIS A 37 -14.85 6.32 27.78
CA HIS A 37 -15.38 7.47 28.54
C HIS A 37 -15.49 8.73 27.68
N GLU A 38 -14.53 8.93 26.77
CA GLU A 38 -14.40 10.17 26.04
C GLU A 38 -13.68 10.00 24.69
N CYS A 39 -13.87 10.99 23.83
CA CYS A 39 -13.08 11.19 22.63
C CYS A 39 -12.32 12.51 22.78
N PHE A 40 -11.00 12.47 22.64
CA PHE A 40 -10.11 13.62 22.88
C PHE A 40 -9.24 13.89 21.66
N PHE A 41 -9.10 15.18 21.33
CA PHE A 41 -8.28 15.65 20.21
C PHE A 41 -7.25 16.66 20.69
N THR A 42 -6.02 16.53 20.24
CA THR A 42 -4.94 17.45 20.58
C THR A 42 -3.87 17.50 19.47
N LYS A 43 -2.96 18.47 19.60
CA LYS A 43 -1.73 18.54 18.79
C LYS A 43 -0.49 18.17 19.60
N LYS A 44 -0.64 17.89 20.89
CA LYS A 44 0.47 17.66 21.82
C LYS A 44 0.28 16.35 22.58
N LEU A 45 1.25 15.46 22.49
CA LEU A 45 1.21 14.16 23.18
C LEU A 45 1.17 14.29 24.70
N GLU A 46 1.70 15.37 25.26
CA GLU A 46 1.70 15.63 26.70
C GLU A 46 0.28 15.84 27.25
N GLU A 47 -0.62 16.39 26.45
CA GLU A 47 -2.02 16.64 26.86
C GLU A 47 -2.81 15.34 27.01
N LEU A 48 -2.31 14.21 26.47
CA LEU A 48 -2.94 12.90 26.64
C LEU A 48 -2.94 12.41 28.11
N ASP A 49 -2.07 12.97 28.94
CA ASP A 49 -2.00 12.65 30.39
C ASP A 49 -3.25 13.14 31.14
N GLN A 50 -4.09 14.00 30.53
CA GLN A 50 -5.35 14.50 31.10
C GLN A 50 -6.52 13.54 30.83
N ILE A 51 -6.37 12.56 29.94
CA ILE A 51 -7.43 11.62 29.58
C ILE A 51 -7.73 10.69 30.76
N GLN A 52 -9.02 10.47 31.02
CA GLN A 52 -9.45 9.53 32.03
C GLN A 52 -8.87 8.12 31.77
N SER A 53 -8.40 7.47 32.85
CA SER A 53 -7.89 6.10 32.78
C SER A 53 -8.89 5.14 32.13
N SER A 54 -8.45 4.36 31.18
CA SER A 54 -9.28 3.40 30.47
C SER A 54 -8.51 2.10 30.21
N ASN A 55 -9.21 0.98 30.28
CA ASN A 55 -8.65 -0.34 29.96
C ASN A 55 -8.71 -0.67 28.46
N VAL A 56 -9.26 0.22 27.66
CA VAL A 56 -9.35 0.07 26.21
C VAL A 56 -9.28 1.43 25.55
N ALA A 57 -8.52 1.56 24.46
CA ALA A 57 -8.44 2.79 23.72
C ALA A 57 -8.01 2.54 22.26
N ILE A 58 -8.48 3.43 21.37
CA ILE A 58 -8.04 3.54 19.98
C ILE A 58 -7.48 4.93 19.73
N ALA A 59 -6.49 5.05 18.82
CA ALA A 59 -5.87 6.34 18.51
C ALA A 59 -5.47 6.47 17.04
N TYR A 60 -5.41 7.70 16.59
CA TYR A 60 -5.01 8.07 15.24
C TYR A 60 -4.06 9.27 15.23
N ASN A 61 -2.96 9.12 14.49
CA ASN A 61 -2.04 10.20 14.16
C ASN A 61 -2.41 10.71 12.77
N MET A 62 -2.87 11.94 12.66
CA MET A 62 -3.38 12.50 11.40
C MET A 62 -2.43 13.54 10.81
N SER A 63 -2.14 13.37 9.51
CA SER A 63 -1.74 14.45 8.61
C SER A 63 -2.87 14.73 7.64
N LYS A 64 -3.21 16.00 7.48
CA LYS A 64 -4.24 16.41 6.53
C LYS A 64 -3.64 16.42 5.13
N ILE A 65 -4.06 15.49 4.27
CA ILE A 65 -3.63 15.37 2.88
C ILE A 65 -4.57 16.16 1.96
N GLU A 66 -5.87 16.07 2.23
CA GLU A 66 -6.90 16.75 1.43
C GLU A 66 -7.80 17.63 2.32
N PRO A 67 -8.40 18.69 1.75
CA PRO A 67 -9.32 19.56 2.50
C PRO A 67 -10.50 18.82 3.14
N SER A 68 -10.92 17.71 2.57
CA SER A 68 -12.02 16.85 3.05
C SER A 68 -11.64 15.95 4.21
N ASP A 69 -10.36 15.81 4.54
CA ASP A 69 -9.93 14.95 5.62
C ASP A 69 -10.39 15.49 6.97
N SER A 70 -11.12 14.68 7.71
CA SER A 70 -11.70 15.01 9.01
C SER A 70 -10.89 14.44 10.15
N PRO A 71 -10.79 15.12 11.30
CA PRO A 71 -10.17 14.56 12.49
C PRO A 71 -10.78 13.22 12.89
N GLN A 72 -9.94 12.31 13.34
CA GLN A 72 -10.33 10.98 13.80
C GLN A 72 -9.84 10.75 15.23
N PRO A 73 -10.55 9.92 16.02
CA PRO A 73 -11.71 9.09 15.66
C PRO A 73 -13.01 9.90 15.49
N ILE A 74 -13.90 9.42 14.63
CA ILE A 74 -15.24 9.97 14.47
C ILE A 74 -16.15 9.32 15.51
N VAL A 75 -16.98 10.11 16.18
CA VAL A 75 -17.96 9.61 17.16
C VAL A 75 -19.34 9.56 16.50
N SER A 76 -19.94 8.39 16.50
CA SER A 76 -21.30 8.17 16.04
C SER A 76 -22.02 7.21 16.98
N LEU A 77 -23.19 7.62 17.49
CA LEU A 77 -24.09 6.80 18.32
C LEU A 77 -23.36 6.08 19.48
N SER A 78 -22.57 6.83 20.26
CA SER A 78 -21.75 6.32 21.36
C SER A 78 -20.64 5.33 20.93
N ARG A 79 -20.32 5.28 19.65
CA ARG A 79 -19.24 4.47 19.08
C ARG A 79 -18.16 5.37 18.52
N SER A 80 -16.91 5.04 18.77
CA SER A 80 -15.76 5.75 18.21
C SER A 80 -15.16 4.93 17.08
N LEU A 81 -14.94 5.56 15.94
CA LEU A 81 -14.57 4.92 14.69
C LEU A 81 -13.33 5.57 14.11
N ILE A 82 -12.28 4.81 13.89
CA ILE A 82 -11.10 5.21 13.12
C ILE A 82 -11.15 4.50 11.78
N ILE A 83 -10.97 5.26 10.71
CA ILE A 83 -10.84 4.73 9.36
C ILE A 83 -9.68 5.43 8.68
N GLU A 84 -8.69 4.67 8.30
CA GLU A 84 -7.67 5.10 7.35
C GLU A 84 -8.05 4.59 5.96
N SER A 85 -8.35 5.49 5.02
CA SER A 85 -8.76 5.16 3.66
C SER A 85 -8.27 6.19 2.67
N ASP A 86 -7.90 5.74 1.46
CA ASP A 86 -7.41 6.58 0.37
C ASP A 86 -8.43 6.77 -0.78
N TYR A 87 -9.66 6.33 -0.60
CA TYR A 87 -10.64 6.25 -1.68
C TYR A 87 -11.85 7.16 -1.44
N LEU A 88 -12.20 7.99 -2.43
CA LEU A 88 -13.29 9.00 -2.32
C LEU A 88 -14.71 8.40 -2.35
N GLU A 89 -14.94 7.29 -3.06
CA GLU A 89 -16.22 6.55 -2.96
C GLU A 89 -16.46 5.99 -1.56
N PHE A 90 -15.38 5.87 -0.80
CA PHE A 90 -15.42 5.50 0.59
C PHE A 90 -16.34 6.43 1.42
N GLN A 91 -16.53 7.70 1.03
CA GLN A 91 -17.42 8.60 1.79
C GLN A 91 -18.88 8.13 1.77
N GLN A 92 -19.38 7.60 0.64
CA GLN A 92 -20.72 7.02 0.58
C GLN A 92 -20.78 5.72 1.37
N SER A 93 -19.80 4.84 1.16
CA SER A 93 -19.68 3.57 1.89
C SER A 93 -19.43 3.79 3.38
N PHE A 94 -18.73 4.86 3.75
CA PHE A 94 -18.56 5.29 5.14
C PHE A 94 -19.88 5.71 5.78
N ASN A 95 -20.66 6.57 5.12
CA ASN A 95 -21.97 6.95 5.61
C ASN A 95 -22.88 5.72 5.79
N GLN A 96 -22.85 4.81 4.84
CA GLN A 96 -23.56 3.54 4.93
C GLN A 96 -23.06 2.67 6.10
N LEU A 97 -21.76 2.62 6.38
CA LEU A 97 -21.23 1.94 7.56
C LEU A 97 -21.75 2.59 8.84
N VAL A 98 -21.74 3.92 8.94
CA VAL A 98 -22.27 4.64 10.10
C VAL A 98 -23.77 4.38 10.30
N GLU A 99 -24.54 4.33 9.22
CA GLU A 99 -25.97 3.98 9.27
C GLU A 99 -26.17 2.54 9.76
N THR A 100 -25.44 1.56 9.21
CA THR A 100 -25.57 0.15 9.64
C THR A 100 -25.13 -0.05 11.09
N LEU A 101 -24.19 0.75 11.59
CA LEU A 101 -23.79 0.73 13.00
C LEU A 101 -24.92 1.17 13.95
N SER A 102 -25.92 1.91 13.46
CA SER A 102 -27.10 2.27 14.28
C SER A 102 -28.06 1.10 14.52
N GLU A 103 -28.06 0.12 13.62
CA GLU A 103 -29.04 -0.95 13.57
C GLU A 103 -28.47 -2.32 14.00
N ASP A 104 -27.15 -2.49 13.99
CA ASP A 104 -26.49 -3.79 14.18
C ASP A 104 -25.24 -3.71 15.08
N THR A 105 -24.68 -4.87 15.42
CA THR A 105 -23.40 -4.95 16.15
C THR A 105 -22.23 -4.50 15.26
N PRO A 106 -21.13 -3.98 15.85
CA PRO A 106 -19.94 -3.62 15.07
C PRO A 106 -19.40 -4.75 14.20
N GLU A 107 -19.42 -5.98 14.69
CA GLU A 107 -18.97 -7.14 13.94
C GLU A 107 -19.79 -7.41 12.68
N ARG A 108 -21.14 -7.36 12.79
CA ARG A 108 -22.02 -7.56 11.64
C ARG A 108 -21.92 -6.42 10.63
N SER A 109 -21.88 -5.17 11.11
CA SER A 109 -21.71 -4.00 10.26
C SER A 109 -20.41 -4.05 9.48
N LEU A 110 -19.28 -4.39 10.14
CA LEU A 110 -17.99 -4.57 9.48
C LEU A 110 -17.96 -5.77 8.54
N THR A 111 -18.60 -6.88 8.90
CA THR A 111 -18.72 -8.04 8.01
C THR A 111 -19.40 -7.63 6.70
N LYS A 112 -20.55 -6.95 6.79
CA LYS A 112 -21.28 -6.46 5.61
C LYS A 112 -20.41 -5.49 4.81
N PHE A 113 -19.76 -4.54 5.48
CA PHE A 113 -18.89 -3.55 4.85
C PHE A 113 -17.74 -4.22 4.07
N VAL A 114 -16.94 -5.08 4.72
CA VAL A 114 -15.80 -5.76 4.09
C VAL A 114 -16.22 -6.66 2.93
N SER A 115 -17.41 -7.27 3.03
CA SER A 115 -17.94 -8.14 1.95
C SER A 115 -18.30 -7.38 0.67
N GLN A 116 -18.60 -6.09 0.75
CA GLN A 116 -19.16 -5.30 -0.35
C GLN A 116 -18.24 -4.16 -0.83
N VAL A 117 -17.44 -3.58 0.07
CA VAL A 117 -16.67 -2.36 -0.23
C VAL A 117 -15.28 -2.71 -0.74
N ASP A 118 -14.95 -2.14 -1.88
CA ASP A 118 -13.62 -2.18 -2.47
C ASP A 118 -12.82 -0.94 -2.03
N GLY A 119 -11.50 -1.06 -2.01
CA GLY A 119 -10.62 0.06 -1.70
C GLY A 119 -9.50 -0.30 -0.73
N GLN A 120 -8.80 0.73 -0.29
CA GLN A 120 -7.66 0.66 0.63
C GLN A 120 -8.14 1.18 1.98
N TYR A 121 -8.30 0.30 2.96
CA TYR A 121 -8.78 0.74 4.28
C TYR A 121 -8.30 -0.15 5.43
N GLU A 122 -8.20 0.47 6.58
CA GLU A 122 -8.18 -0.18 7.88
C GLU A 122 -9.19 0.53 8.80
N ILE A 123 -9.94 -0.23 9.55
CA ILE A 123 -11.04 0.26 10.38
C ILE A 123 -10.90 -0.30 11.79
N ALA A 124 -11.04 0.54 12.80
CA ALA A 124 -11.20 0.13 14.19
C ALA A 124 -12.45 0.82 14.78
N ILE A 125 -13.32 0.05 15.42
CA ILE A 125 -14.51 0.53 16.11
C ILE A 125 -14.36 0.19 17.58
N LEU A 126 -14.45 1.20 18.44
CA LEU A 126 -14.56 1.04 19.88
C LEU A 126 -16.02 1.20 20.30
N HIS A 127 -16.58 0.18 20.94
CA HIS A 127 -17.95 0.17 21.46
C HIS A 127 -18.07 -0.74 22.67
N ASP A 128 -18.64 -0.23 23.76
CA ASP A 128 -18.88 -0.97 25.01
C ASP A 128 -17.64 -1.78 25.50
N GLY A 129 -16.47 -1.13 25.51
CA GLY A 129 -15.23 -1.76 25.96
C GLY A 129 -14.64 -2.80 25.02
N ASN A 130 -15.17 -2.91 23.81
CA ASN A 130 -14.67 -3.81 22.79
C ASN A 130 -14.14 -3.04 21.60
N ILE A 131 -13.06 -3.55 21.01
CA ILE A 131 -12.51 -3.05 19.76
C ILE A 131 -12.78 -4.11 18.69
N VAL A 132 -13.41 -3.71 17.60
CA VAL A 132 -13.58 -4.54 16.41
C VAL A 132 -12.80 -3.91 15.28
N VAL A 133 -11.99 -4.71 14.59
CA VAL A 133 -11.05 -4.26 13.57
C VAL A 133 -11.36 -4.94 12.25
N ALA A 134 -11.17 -4.22 11.16
CA ALA A 134 -11.24 -4.74 9.80
C ALA A 134 -10.08 -4.22 8.96
N ARG A 135 -9.69 -5.00 7.94
CA ARG A 135 -8.70 -4.62 6.94
C ARG A 135 -9.22 -4.93 5.55
N ASP A 136 -8.85 -4.10 4.57
CA ASP A 136 -9.22 -4.30 3.18
C ASP A 136 -8.85 -5.69 2.64
N PRO A 137 -9.63 -6.25 1.68
CA PRO A 137 -9.47 -7.64 1.24
C PRO A 137 -8.22 -7.90 0.40
N ILE A 138 -7.50 -6.86 -0.04
CA ILE A 138 -6.24 -6.97 -0.78
C ILE A 138 -5.04 -6.76 0.15
N GLY A 139 -5.25 -6.07 1.29
CA GLY A 139 -4.22 -5.77 2.28
C GLY A 139 -3.31 -4.60 1.87
N LEU A 140 -3.87 -3.61 1.19
CA LEU A 140 -3.14 -2.43 0.74
C LEU A 140 -2.66 -1.59 1.92
N LYS A 141 -3.48 -1.44 2.95
CA LYS A 141 -3.06 -0.80 4.20
C LYS A 141 -2.30 -1.77 5.10
N PRO A 142 -1.16 -1.35 5.68
CA PRO A 142 -0.39 -2.19 6.61
C PRO A 142 -1.05 -2.22 7.98
N LEU A 143 -1.25 -3.41 8.53
CA LEU A 143 -1.82 -3.58 9.86
C LEU A 143 -1.18 -4.79 10.57
N TYR A 144 -0.74 -4.57 11.80
CA TYR A 144 -0.05 -5.56 12.62
C TYR A 144 -0.66 -5.64 14.00
N TYR A 145 -0.52 -6.80 14.63
CA TYR A 145 -0.94 -7.00 16.02
C TYR A 145 0.05 -7.88 16.77
N GLY A 146 -0.04 -7.79 18.09
CA GLY A 146 0.72 -8.62 19.00
C GLY A 146 0.20 -8.46 20.42
N TRP A 147 0.71 -9.27 21.32
CA TRP A 147 0.31 -9.27 22.74
C TRP A 147 1.45 -9.63 23.65
N ASP A 148 1.31 -9.25 24.90
CA ASP A 148 2.07 -9.77 26.03
C ASP A 148 1.15 -10.39 27.09
N THR A 149 1.62 -10.49 28.32
CA THR A 149 0.83 -11.02 29.44
C THR A 149 -0.31 -10.12 29.87
N ASP A 150 -0.22 -8.82 29.59
CA ASP A 150 -1.05 -7.80 30.21
C ASP A 150 -2.01 -7.12 29.24
N PHE A 151 -1.67 -7.05 27.95
CA PHE A 151 -2.49 -6.39 26.93
C PHE A 151 -2.32 -7.00 25.54
N ILE A 152 -3.24 -6.68 24.66
CA ILE A 152 -3.16 -6.88 23.23
C ILE A 152 -3.13 -5.51 22.55
N ALA A 153 -2.26 -5.37 21.56
CA ALA A 153 -2.10 -4.14 20.80
C ALA A 153 -2.14 -4.38 19.29
N LEU A 154 -2.61 -3.39 18.58
CA LEU A 154 -2.69 -3.36 17.13
C LEU A 154 -2.15 -2.02 16.62
N SER A 155 -1.44 -2.03 15.49
CA SER A 155 -0.80 -0.85 14.91
C SER A 155 -0.59 -0.98 13.41
N THR A 156 -0.60 0.14 12.70
CA THR A 156 -0.16 0.23 11.30
C THR A 156 1.33 -0.01 11.10
N GLU A 157 2.12 0.01 12.17
CA GLU A 157 3.57 -0.18 12.14
C GLU A 157 4.07 -1.15 13.21
N LYS A 158 5.00 -2.04 12.83
CA LYS A 158 5.61 -3.03 13.74
C LYS A 158 6.40 -2.36 14.86
N LYS A 159 7.14 -1.28 14.54
CA LYS A 159 7.99 -0.57 15.52
C LYS A 159 7.20 0.02 16.69
N ALA A 160 5.92 0.36 16.49
CA ALA A 160 5.07 0.79 17.59
C ALA A 160 4.80 -0.36 18.58
N LEU A 161 4.64 -1.58 18.08
CA LEU A 161 4.53 -2.79 18.92
C LEU A 161 5.87 -3.17 19.53
N TRP A 162 6.97 -3.10 18.78
CA TRP A 162 8.32 -3.37 19.30
C TRP A 162 8.71 -2.42 20.43
N ASN A 163 8.31 -1.15 20.35
CA ASN A 163 8.55 -0.15 21.39
C ASN A 163 7.80 -0.47 22.71
N LEU A 164 6.77 -1.31 22.65
CA LEU A 164 6.08 -1.86 23.82
C LEU A 164 6.71 -3.15 24.36
N GLY A 165 7.77 -3.65 23.72
CA GLY A 165 8.39 -4.93 24.06
C GLY A 165 7.75 -6.14 23.36
N ILE A 166 6.74 -5.95 22.53
CA ILE A 166 6.11 -7.01 21.73
C ILE A 166 7.00 -7.30 20.51
N LYS A 167 7.95 -8.22 20.67
CA LYS A 167 8.92 -8.57 19.62
C LYS A 167 8.30 -9.41 18.50
N LYS A 168 7.42 -10.36 18.87
CA LYS A 168 6.72 -11.20 17.89
C LYS A 168 5.44 -10.50 17.46
N THR A 169 5.49 -9.88 16.29
CA THR A 169 4.33 -9.24 15.66
C THR A 169 3.74 -10.13 14.57
N ASN A 170 2.43 -10.08 14.42
CA ASN A 170 1.70 -10.79 13.38
C ASN A 170 1.11 -9.78 12.40
N ILE A 171 1.06 -10.14 11.13
CA ILE A 171 0.33 -9.36 10.13
C ILE A 171 -1.16 -9.62 10.32
N PHE A 172 -1.96 -8.54 10.37
CA PHE A 172 -3.41 -8.69 10.32
C PHE A 172 -3.81 -9.10 8.90
N PRO A 173 -4.47 -10.27 8.74
CA PRO A 173 -4.68 -10.80 7.39
C PRO A 173 -5.67 -9.94 6.58
N PRO A 174 -5.45 -9.80 5.25
CA PRO A 174 -6.37 -9.08 4.36
C PRO A 174 -7.79 -9.65 4.37
N GLY A 175 -8.80 -8.77 4.31
CA GLY A 175 -10.20 -9.16 4.24
C GLY A 175 -10.76 -9.84 5.47
N HIS A 176 -10.11 -9.67 6.61
CA HIS A 176 -10.56 -10.23 7.88
C HIS A 176 -11.14 -9.14 8.78
N ILE A 177 -11.98 -9.60 9.71
CA ILE A 177 -12.43 -8.83 10.86
C ILE A 177 -12.00 -9.53 12.14
N TRP A 178 -11.83 -8.79 13.21
CA TRP A 178 -11.49 -9.34 14.51
C TRP A 178 -12.03 -8.48 15.65
N ARG A 179 -12.74 -9.09 16.57
CA ARG A 179 -12.95 -8.52 17.89
C ARG A 179 -11.66 -8.74 18.70
N LEU A 180 -10.97 -7.65 18.99
CA LEU A 180 -9.64 -7.68 19.61
C LEU A 180 -9.69 -8.36 20.98
N ASP A 181 -9.34 -9.64 21.00
CA ASP A 181 -9.42 -10.51 22.15
C ASP A 181 -8.30 -11.56 22.09
N HIS A 182 -7.84 -12.02 23.26
CA HIS A 182 -6.80 -13.05 23.36
C HIS A 182 -7.28 -14.45 23.01
N ASP A 183 -8.56 -14.71 23.24
CA ASP A 183 -9.17 -16.04 23.08
C ASP A 183 -9.75 -16.25 21.67
N SER A 184 -9.72 -15.23 20.84
CA SER A 184 -10.21 -15.27 19.47
C SER A 184 -9.11 -14.93 18.44
N LYS A 185 -9.38 -15.21 17.18
CA LYS A 185 -8.50 -14.91 16.04
C LYS A 185 -9.26 -14.11 14.97
N PRO A 186 -8.54 -13.39 14.08
CA PRO A 186 -9.17 -12.80 12.92
C PRO A 186 -9.98 -13.81 12.12
N SER A 187 -11.20 -13.46 11.73
CA SER A 187 -12.10 -14.26 10.91
C SER A 187 -12.15 -13.70 9.49
N CYS A 188 -12.04 -14.59 8.49
CA CYS A 188 -12.09 -14.22 7.09
C CYS A 188 -13.53 -13.84 6.67
N VAL A 189 -13.66 -12.69 6.01
CA VAL A 189 -14.90 -12.22 5.39
C VAL A 189 -14.80 -12.28 3.88
N ARG A 190 -13.68 -11.80 3.32
CA ARG A 190 -13.46 -11.72 1.86
C ARG A 190 -11.98 -11.87 1.56
N GLN A 191 -11.61 -12.78 0.69
CA GLN A 191 -10.22 -13.01 0.30
C GLN A 191 -10.09 -13.28 -1.20
N ILE A 192 -8.90 -13.02 -1.74
CA ILE A 192 -8.57 -13.41 -3.11
C ILE A 192 -8.60 -14.93 -3.20
N THR A 193 -9.40 -15.47 -4.14
CA THR A 193 -9.51 -16.89 -4.40
C THR A 193 -9.11 -17.22 -5.83
N SER A 194 -8.71 -18.46 -6.09
CA SER A 194 -8.49 -18.93 -7.45
C SER A 194 -9.81 -18.82 -8.24
N GLN A 195 -9.69 -18.42 -9.49
CA GLN A 195 -10.83 -18.18 -10.36
C GLN A 195 -10.95 -19.33 -11.37
N LYS A 196 -12.18 -19.62 -11.79
CA LYS A 196 -12.40 -20.46 -12.97
C LYS A 196 -11.95 -19.70 -14.21
N PHE A 197 -11.17 -20.35 -15.08
CA PHE A 197 -10.72 -19.72 -16.31
C PHE A 197 -11.88 -19.43 -17.25
N ILE A 198 -11.81 -18.28 -17.90
CA ILE A 198 -12.77 -17.86 -18.93
C ILE A 198 -12.39 -18.52 -20.26
N ASP A 199 -13.42 -18.90 -21.00
CA ASP A 199 -13.30 -19.51 -22.33
C ASP A 199 -13.95 -18.60 -23.39
N ASP A 200 -13.76 -17.29 -23.22
CA ASP A 200 -14.24 -16.28 -24.16
C ASP A 200 -13.22 -16.04 -25.28
N ASP A 201 -13.69 -15.48 -26.40
CA ASP A 201 -12.81 -15.03 -27.46
C ASP A 201 -11.84 -13.93 -26.95
N ASN A 202 -10.61 -13.96 -27.44
CA ASN A 202 -9.55 -13.02 -27.06
C ASN A 202 -9.97 -11.55 -27.24
N VAL A 203 -10.83 -11.23 -28.22
CA VAL A 203 -11.32 -9.86 -28.43
C VAL A 203 -12.26 -9.46 -27.30
N VAL A 204 -13.14 -10.37 -26.87
CA VAL A 204 -14.07 -10.14 -25.74
C VAL A 204 -13.25 -9.94 -24.43
N ILE A 205 -12.28 -10.82 -24.19
CA ILE A 205 -11.38 -10.72 -23.02
C ILE A 205 -10.65 -9.38 -23.02
N THR A 206 -10.05 -9.00 -24.12
CA THR A 206 -9.27 -7.76 -24.28
C THR A 206 -10.13 -6.53 -24.00
N LYS A 207 -11.32 -6.46 -24.60
CA LYS A 207 -12.25 -5.33 -24.44
C LYS A 207 -12.74 -5.20 -23.00
N ARG A 208 -13.11 -6.33 -22.38
CA ARG A 208 -13.55 -6.34 -20.96
C ARG A 208 -12.41 -5.91 -20.02
N LEU A 209 -11.20 -6.39 -20.26
CA LEU A 209 -10.02 -5.99 -19.49
C LEU A 209 -9.76 -4.47 -19.63
N GLY A 210 -9.82 -3.91 -20.84
CA GLY A 210 -9.66 -2.48 -21.07
C GLY A 210 -10.72 -1.65 -20.33
N ASN A 211 -11.98 -2.09 -20.33
CA ASN A 211 -13.06 -1.42 -19.59
C ASN A 211 -12.85 -1.45 -18.09
N LEU A 212 -12.43 -2.60 -17.52
CA LEU A 212 -12.13 -2.72 -16.10
C LEU A 212 -10.96 -1.85 -15.66
N LEU A 213 -9.90 -1.80 -16.47
CA LEU A 213 -8.76 -0.91 -16.23
C LEU A 213 -9.18 0.56 -16.27
N ARG A 214 -9.95 0.97 -17.27
CA ARG A 214 -10.48 2.34 -17.38
C ARG A 214 -11.32 2.68 -16.16
N LYS A 215 -12.24 1.79 -15.74
CA LYS A 215 -13.04 1.93 -14.53
C LYS A 215 -12.15 2.10 -13.31
N ALA A 216 -11.22 1.18 -13.06
CA ALA A 216 -10.33 1.17 -11.91
C ALA A 216 -9.48 2.45 -11.78
N VAL A 217 -9.02 3.00 -12.91
CA VAL A 217 -8.26 4.26 -12.94
C VAL A 217 -9.16 5.46 -12.68
N LEU A 218 -10.29 5.57 -13.38
CA LEU A 218 -11.14 6.76 -13.33
C LEU A 218 -11.89 6.90 -12.00
N GLU A 219 -12.41 5.82 -11.45
CA GLU A 219 -13.05 5.84 -10.13
C GLU A 219 -12.10 6.36 -9.04
N ARG A 220 -10.80 6.04 -9.14
CA ARG A 220 -9.78 6.49 -8.19
C ARG A 220 -9.25 7.90 -8.45
N SER A 221 -9.57 8.48 -9.59
CA SER A 221 -9.22 9.87 -9.96
C SER A 221 -10.29 10.90 -9.63
N LEU A 222 -11.48 10.46 -9.21
CA LEU A 222 -12.65 11.32 -8.99
C LEU A 222 -12.33 12.58 -8.18
N LYS A 223 -12.81 13.73 -8.68
CA LYS A 223 -12.62 15.07 -8.12
C LYS A 223 -11.18 15.62 -8.15
N SER A 224 -10.21 14.89 -8.65
CA SER A 224 -8.83 15.40 -8.81
C SER A 224 -8.72 16.18 -10.13
N LYS A 225 -8.30 17.43 -10.05
CA LYS A 225 -7.99 18.22 -11.26
C LYS A 225 -6.60 17.87 -11.80
N GLN A 226 -5.66 17.59 -10.90
CA GLN A 226 -4.29 17.21 -11.20
C GLN A 226 -3.89 16.00 -10.38
N VAL A 227 -3.15 15.09 -11.00
CA VAL A 227 -2.60 13.87 -10.37
C VAL A 227 -1.18 13.60 -10.83
N GLY A 228 -0.40 12.95 -9.98
CA GLY A 228 0.88 12.37 -10.34
C GLY A 228 0.73 10.92 -10.82
N VAL A 229 1.63 10.49 -11.67
CA VAL A 229 1.85 9.08 -11.99
C VAL A 229 3.31 8.74 -11.72
N SER A 230 3.59 7.74 -10.89
CA SER A 230 4.94 7.18 -10.75
C SER A 230 5.35 6.57 -12.10
N PHE A 231 6.09 7.36 -12.90
CA PHE A 231 6.19 7.19 -14.34
C PHE A 231 7.56 6.64 -14.76
N SER A 232 7.55 5.55 -15.48
CA SER A 232 8.78 4.95 -16.04
C SER A 232 8.78 4.90 -17.58
N GLY A 233 7.68 5.34 -18.22
CA GLY A 233 7.45 5.13 -19.63
C GLY A 233 7.22 3.66 -20.03
N GLY A 234 7.14 2.74 -19.06
CA GLY A 234 6.77 1.35 -19.29
C GLY A 234 5.27 1.18 -19.50
N LEU A 235 4.83 0.01 -20.00
CA LEU A 235 3.43 -0.29 -20.30
C LEU A 235 2.48 0.13 -19.16
N ASP A 236 2.76 -0.31 -17.93
CA ASP A 236 1.84 -0.20 -16.80
C ASP A 236 1.54 1.26 -16.40
N SER A 237 2.60 2.06 -16.24
CA SER A 237 2.47 3.49 -15.89
C SER A 237 1.98 4.33 -17.07
N SER A 238 2.36 3.99 -18.32
CA SER A 238 1.90 4.68 -19.51
C SER A 238 0.42 4.45 -19.76
N LEU A 239 -0.09 3.24 -19.48
CA LEU A 239 -1.51 2.91 -19.62
C LEU A 239 -2.37 3.70 -18.63
N ILE A 240 -1.93 3.82 -17.37
CA ILE A 240 -2.60 4.65 -16.36
C ILE A 240 -2.58 6.13 -16.80
N ALA A 241 -1.42 6.65 -17.17
CA ALA A 241 -1.26 8.04 -17.60
C ALA A 241 -2.12 8.37 -18.81
N HIS A 242 -2.20 7.45 -19.78
CA HIS A 242 -3.04 7.56 -20.97
C HIS A 242 -4.53 7.65 -20.59
N ILE A 243 -5.04 6.71 -19.79
CA ILE A 243 -6.44 6.72 -19.36
C ILE A 243 -6.79 8.03 -18.65
N LEU A 244 -5.92 8.53 -17.76
CA LEU A 244 -6.14 9.78 -17.04
C LEU A 244 -6.15 10.99 -17.99
N SER A 245 -5.15 11.11 -18.87
CA SER A 245 -5.02 12.25 -19.79
C SER A 245 -6.15 12.34 -20.83
N GLN A 246 -6.77 11.22 -21.19
CA GLN A 246 -7.93 11.19 -22.08
C GLN A 246 -9.26 11.59 -21.39
N ASN A 247 -9.24 11.90 -20.09
CA ASN A 247 -10.43 12.24 -19.30
C ASN A 247 -10.30 13.60 -18.57
N ASP A 248 -9.68 14.58 -19.24
CA ASP A 248 -9.55 15.98 -18.79
C ASP A 248 -8.86 16.12 -17.40
N ILE A 249 -7.98 15.19 -17.06
CA ILE A 249 -7.19 15.23 -15.83
C ILE A 249 -5.78 15.69 -16.20
N ASP A 250 -5.27 16.73 -15.53
CA ASP A 250 -3.88 17.16 -15.65
C ASP A 250 -2.95 16.12 -15.04
N VAL A 251 -2.16 15.46 -15.89
CA VAL A 251 -1.27 14.35 -15.49
C VAL A 251 0.17 14.82 -15.48
N VAL A 252 0.83 14.66 -14.33
CA VAL A 252 2.26 14.87 -14.18
C VAL A 252 2.96 13.52 -14.00
N GLY A 253 3.81 13.16 -14.97
CA GLY A 253 4.70 12.00 -14.84
C GLY A 253 5.82 12.32 -13.84
N LEU A 254 5.90 11.55 -12.77
CA LEU A 254 6.91 11.69 -11.70
C LEU A 254 7.98 10.60 -11.89
N VAL A 255 9.18 11.02 -12.26
CA VAL A 255 10.31 10.13 -12.54
C VAL A 255 11.36 10.25 -11.47
N VAL A 256 11.82 9.12 -10.94
CA VAL A 256 12.99 9.03 -10.08
C VAL A 256 14.14 8.41 -10.86
N GLY A 257 15.24 9.09 -10.98
CA GLY A 257 16.36 8.59 -11.78
C GLY A 257 17.52 9.58 -11.84
N VAL A 258 18.37 9.41 -12.84
CA VAL A 258 19.47 10.34 -13.14
C VAL A 258 19.22 10.88 -14.54
N LYS A 259 19.28 12.21 -14.67
CA LYS A 259 19.12 12.91 -15.95
C LYS A 259 20.16 12.42 -16.96
N GLY A 260 19.73 12.22 -18.21
CA GLY A 260 20.61 11.72 -19.26
C GLY A 260 20.87 10.21 -19.25
N GLN A 261 20.28 9.44 -18.31
CA GLN A 261 20.31 7.99 -18.38
C GLN A 261 19.26 7.45 -19.36
N PRO A 262 19.48 6.30 -20.01
CA PRO A 262 18.55 5.74 -21.00
C PRO A 262 17.14 5.50 -20.48
N SER A 263 16.97 5.25 -19.17
CA SER A 263 15.64 5.09 -18.55
C SER A 263 14.89 6.40 -18.43
N THR A 264 15.60 7.48 -18.07
CA THR A 264 15.02 8.83 -17.94
C THR A 264 14.69 9.41 -19.32
N GLU A 265 15.60 9.26 -20.30
CA GLU A 265 15.35 9.66 -21.70
C GLU A 265 14.16 8.92 -22.32
N TRP A 266 14.00 7.63 -21.98
CA TRP A 266 12.82 6.88 -22.41
C TRP A 266 11.53 7.41 -21.77
N ALA A 267 11.54 7.74 -20.48
CA ALA A 267 10.39 8.34 -19.81
C ALA A 267 10.02 9.70 -20.43
N GLU A 268 11.01 10.55 -20.78
CA GLU A 268 10.79 11.81 -21.48
C GLU A 268 10.12 11.61 -22.86
N LYS A 269 10.59 10.63 -23.63
CA LYS A 269 9.97 10.28 -24.92
C LYS A 269 8.54 9.77 -24.73
N ALA A 270 8.32 8.92 -23.74
CA ALA A 270 7.00 8.38 -23.43
C ALA A 270 6.02 9.48 -23.00
N ALA A 271 6.45 10.43 -22.16
CA ALA A 271 5.65 11.57 -21.74
C ALA A 271 5.25 12.45 -22.93
N LYS A 272 6.19 12.71 -23.86
CA LYS A 272 5.89 13.45 -25.11
C LYS A 272 4.86 12.73 -25.98
N LEU A 273 4.94 11.40 -26.08
CA LEU A 273 3.96 10.61 -26.85
C LEU A 273 2.55 10.67 -26.25
N LEU A 274 2.46 10.83 -24.92
CA LEU A 274 1.19 10.94 -24.20
C LEU A 274 0.69 12.38 -24.04
N GLY A 275 1.52 13.37 -24.37
CA GLY A 275 1.20 14.79 -24.18
C GLY A 275 1.10 15.21 -22.72
N ILE A 276 1.81 14.54 -21.81
CA ILE A 276 1.81 14.83 -20.38
C ILE A 276 3.08 15.57 -19.92
N ASN A 277 2.95 16.36 -18.87
CA ASN A 277 4.09 16.99 -18.20
C ASN A 277 4.94 15.95 -17.49
N LEU A 278 6.24 16.23 -17.33
CA LEU A 278 7.17 15.35 -16.64
C LEU A 278 8.01 16.13 -15.63
N GLU A 279 8.12 15.58 -14.43
CA GLU A 279 9.05 16.04 -13.41
C GLU A 279 10.03 14.92 -13.04
N ILE A 280 11.29 15.30 -12.77
CA ILE A 280 12.36 14.34 -12.49
C ILE A 280 12.97 14.66 -11.14
N GLN A 281 12.95 13.69 -10.24
CA GLN A 281 13.70 13.69 -8.99
C GLN A 281 15.02 12.96 -9.23
N GLU A 282 16.10 13.70 -9.21
CA GLU A 282 17.43 13.11 -9.24
C GLU A 282 17.77 12.46 -7.90
N ILE A 283 18.52 11.35 -7.98
CA ILE A 283 18.97 10.63 -6.79
C ILE A 283 20.22 11.33 -6.26
N ASP A 284 20.13 11.84 -5.05
CA ASP A 284 21.25 12.44 -4.32
C ASP A 284 22.18 11.34 -3.80
N GLU A 285 23.29 11.13 -4.52
CA GLU A 285 24.29 10.10 -4.21
C GLU A 285 24.99 10.37 -2.87
N ASP A 286 25.24 11.63 -2.53
CA ASP A 286 25.96 12.02 -1.31
C ASP A 286 25.11 11.77 -0.06
N ASN A 287 23.79 11.88 -0.19
CA ASN A 287 22.83 11.66 0.90
C ASN A 287 22.15 10.27 0.85
N LEU A 288 22.54 9.42 -0.07
CA LEU A 288 21.86 8.14 -0.29
C LEU A 288 21.82 7.26 0.97
N GLU A 289 22.93 7.18 1.73
CA GLU A 289 22.97 6.37 2.95
C GLU A 289 21.92 6.82 3.98
N ASN A 290 21.71 8.13 4.16
CA ASN A 290 20.68 8.65 5.07
C ASN A 290 19.27 8.33 4.55
N ILE A 291 19.05 8.48 3.25
CA ILE A 291 17.77 8.11 2.61
C ILE A 291 17.47 6.63 2.82
N LEU A 292 18.46 5.75 2.70
CA LEU A 292 18.30 4.33 2.95
C LEU A 292 17.98 4.05 4.43
N LYS A 293 18.66 4.70 5.38
CA LYS A 293 18.38 4.58 6.82
C LYS A 293 16.94 5.01 7.15
N GLU A 294 16.49 6.14 6.62
CA GLU A 294 15.11 6.60 6.79
C GLU A 294 14.11 5.60 6.22
N ASN A 295 14.38 5.04 5.03
CA ASN A 295 13.48 4.06 4.44
C ASN A 295 13.47 2.74 5.22
N ILE A 296 14.60 2.27 5.77
CA ILE A 296 14.62 1.10 6.67
C ILE A 296 13.75 1.36 7.91
N TRP A 297 13.84 2.55 8.52
CA TRP A 297 12.96 2.95 9.63
C TRP A 297 11.47 2.88 9.24
N ARG A 298 11.13 3.33 8.03
CA ARG A 298 9.75 3.37 7.52
C ARG A 298 9.22 1.97 7.22
N ILE A 299 9.97 1.18 6.43
CA ILE A 299 9.50 -0.15 6.00
C ILE A 299 9.66 -1.22 7.06
N GLU A 300 10.55 -1.02 8.06
CA GLU A 300 10.78 -1.97 9.18
C GLU A 300 11.28 -3.35 8.71
N GLU A 301 12.07 -3.36 7.64
CA GLU A 301 12.56 -4.58 6.99
C GLU A 301 14.06 -4.48 6.67
N ALA A 302 14.78 -5.58 6.91
CA ALA A 302 16.20 -5.71 6.57
C ALA A 302 16.39 -6.40 5.20
N ASP A 303 15.53 -6.10 4.23
CA ASP A 303 15.53 -6.71 2.91
C ASP A 303 16.02 -5.73 1.83
N PRO A 304 17.15 -6.03 1.13
CA PRO A 304 17.66 -5.16 0.07
C PRO A 304 16.68 -4.94 -1.09
N VAL A 305 15.85 -5.94 -1.43
CA VAL A 305 14.88 -5.84 -2.52
C VAL A 305 13.76 -4.88 -2.13
N LYS A 306 13.19 -5.05 -0.91
CA LYS A 306 12.18 -4.14 -0.38
C LYS A 306 12.73 -2.72 -0.23
N LEU A 307 13.96 -2.55 0.24
CA LEU A 307 14.60 -1.23 0.36
C LEU A 307 14.80 -0.57 -1.02
N SER A 308 15.21 -1.34 -2.03
CA SER A 308 15.37 -0.82 -3.39
C SER A 308 14.04 -0.46 -4.08
N LEU A 309 12.93 -1.02 -3.62
CA LEU A 309 11.57 -0.67 -4.04
C LEU A 309 11.04 0.56 -3.27
N ALA A 310 11.23 0.61 -1.96
CA ALA A 310 10.77 1.68 -1.08
C ALA A 310 11.38 3.04 -1.44
N THR A 311 12.70 3.07 -1.71
CA THR A 311 13.43 4.31 -1.93
C THR A 311 12.94 5.12 -3.14
N PRO A 312 12.72 4.54 -4.32
CA PRO A 312 12.09 5.25 -5.44
C PRO A 312 10.68 5.77 -5.14
N PHE A 313 9.85 5.01 -4.41
CA PHE A 313 8.50 5.48 -4.05
C PHE A 313 8.55 6.66 -3.08
N TYR A 314 9.42 6.61 -2.08
CA TYR A 314 9.66 7.75 -1.20
C TYR A 314 10.07 9.00 -1.98
N LEU A 315 11.06 8.88 -2.86
CA LEU A 315 11.54 10.02 -3.65
C LEU A 315 10.45 10.54 -4.61
N CYS A 316 9.65 9.65 -5.17
CA CYS A 316 8.48 10.00 -6.00
C CYS A 316 7.43 10.77 -5.19
N ALA A 317 7.09 10.31 -3.98
CA ALA A 317 6.14 10.99 -3.11
C ALA A 317 6.68 12.36 -2.65
N LYS A 318 7.97 12.46 -2.34
CA LYS A 318 8.62 13.73 -2.02
C LYS A 318 8.56 14.73 -3.18
N LEU A 319 8.80 14.27 -4.41
CA LEU A 319 8.64 15.08 -5.62
C LEU A 319 7.19 15.55 -5.76
N ALA A 320 6.21 14.64 -5.66
CA ALA A 320 4.78 14.96 -5.73
C ALA A 320 4.39 16.04 -4.72
N ARG A 321 4.79 15.87 -3.46
CA ARG A 321 4.54 16.86 -2.40
C ARG A 321 5.11 18.24 -2.74
N ASN A 322 6.34 18.29 -3.24
CA ASN A 322 7.00 19.56 -3.60
C ASN A 322 6.27 20.26 -4.75
N SER A 323 5.61 19.50 -5.63
CA SER A 323 4.79 19.97 -6.75
C SER A 323 3.32 20.23 -6.38
N GLY A 324 2.95 20.07 -5.10
CA GLY A 324 1.57 20.26 -4.62
C GLY A 324 0.61 19.14 -5.02
N ILE A 325 1.14 17.99 -5.47
CA ILE A 325 0.35 16.82 -5.89
C ILE A 325 0.11 15.92 -4.68
N THR A 326 -1.14 15.66 -4.36
CA THR A 326 -1.56 14.84 -3.21
C THR A 326 -1.91 13.39 -3.57
N ARG A 327 -2.12 13.10 -4.87
CA ARG A 327 -2.48 11.77 -5.37
C ARG A 327 -1.51 11.31 -6.45
N VAL A 328 -0.89 10.15 -6.23
CA VAL A 328 0.07 9.55 -7.18
C VAL A 328 -0.36 8.15 -7.54
N PHE A 329 -0.64 7.95 -8.82
CA PHE A 329 -0.99 6.65 -9.37
C PHE A 329 0.25 5.81 -9.65
N THR A 330 0.16 4.50 -9.42
CA THR A 330 1.28 3.55 -9.64
C THR A 330 0.86 2.36 -10.47
N GLY A 331 1.82 1.81 -11.23
CA GLY A 331 1.66 0.57 -11.98
C GLY A 331 1.83 -0.72 -11.15
N GLN A 332 1.91 -0.61 -9.81
CA GLN A 332 2.03 -1.79 -8.96
C GLN A 332 0.80 -2.70 -9.07
N GLY A 333 1.01 -4.00 -8.97
CA GLY A 333 -0.03 -5.02 -9.18
C GLY A 333 -0.08 -5.57 -10.61
N ALA A 334 0.35 -4.79 -11.61
CA ALA A 334 0.33 -5.23 -13.00
C ALA A 334 1.29 -6.38 -13.30
N ASP A 335 2.47 -6.41 -12.68
CA ASP A 335 3.43 -7.49 -12.84
C ASP A 335 2.98 -8.78 -12.18
N GLU A 336 2.36 -8.65 -11.03
CA GLU A 336 1.75 -9.74 -10.29
C GLU A 336 0.64 -10.39 -11.10
N LEU A 337 -0.32 -9.60 -11.57
CA LEU A 337 -1.57 -10.07 -12.18
C LEU A 337 -1.38 -10.58 -13.61
N PHE A 338 -0.51 -9.93 -14.37
CA PHE A 338 -0.33 -10.22 -15.80
C PHE A 338 1.00 -10.89 -16.15
N GLY A 339 1.70 -11.46 -15.15
CA GLY A 339 2.89 -12.25 -15.40
C GLY A 339 4.12 -11.44 -15.84
N GLY A 340 4.32 -10.22 -15.29
CA GLY A 340 5.40 -9.33 -15.70
C GLY A 340 6.79 -9.69 -15.20
N TYR A 341 6.94 -10.57 -14.22
CA TYR A 341 8.23 -10.93 -13.63
C TYR A 341 9.01 -11.96 -14.45
N HIS A 342 10.32 -11.78 -14.53
CA HIS A 342 11.20 -12.71 -15.24
C HIS A 342 11.15 -14.14 -14.65
N ARG A 343 10.94 -14.28 -13.34
CA ARG A 343 10.82 -15.58 -12.68
C ARG A 343 9.68 -16.45 -13.22
N PHE A 344 8.61 -15.84 -13.74
CA PHE A 344 7.51 -16.58 -14.34
C PHE A 344 7.91 -17.30 -15.63
N LEU A 345 8.90 -16.76 -16.37
CA LEU A 345 9.45 -17.44 -17.53
C LEU A 345 10.15 -18.73 -17.14
N LYS A 346 10.91 -18.71 -16.03
CA LYS A 346 11.57 -19.88 -15.50
C LYS A 346 10.57 -20.94 -15.01
N ILE A 347 9.50 -20.49 -14.32
CA ILE A 347 8.42 -21.39 -13.86
C ILE A 347 7.74 -22.06 -15.05
N LEU A 348 7.48 -21.33 -16.14
CA LEU A 348 6.91 -21.89 -17.36
C LEU A 348 7.88 -22.83 -18.10
N ASP A 349 9.20 -22.57 -18.02
CA ASP A 349 10.24 -23.42 -18.63
C ASP A 349 10.41 -24.77 -17.90
N GLU A 350 10.29 -24.74 -16.56
CA GLU A 350 10.46 -25.89 -15.67
C GLU A 350 9.14 -26.67 -15.42
N GLY A 351 7.98 -26.09 -15.74
CA GLY A 351 6.65 -26.61 -15.46
C GLY A 351 5.70 -26.50 -16.66
N ASP A 352 4.46 -26.23 -16.36
CA ASP A 352 3.38 -26.07 -17.34
C ASP A 352 2.55 -24.80 -17.08
N ALA A 353 1.48 -24.61 -17.87
CA ALA A 353 0.57 -23.48 -17.71
C ALA A 353 -0.12 -23.47 -16.34
N ASN A 354 -0.53 -24.64 -15.82
CA ASN A 354 -1.19 -24.74 -14.51
C ASN A 354 -0.24 -24.31 -13.38
N THR A 355 1.02 -24.72 -13.43
CA THR A 355 2.07 -24.31 -12.49
C THR A 355 2.28 -22.79 -12.53
N LEU A 356 2.24 -22.20 -13.74
CA LEU A 356 2.34 -20.76 -13.91
C LEU A 356 1.11 -20.02 -13.37
N ASP A 357 -0.09 -20.51 -13.60
CA ASP A 357 -1.33 -19.95 -13.08
C ASP A 357 -1.34 -19.95 -11.55
N GLU A 358 -0.92 -21.04 -10.92
CA GLU A 358 -0.78 -21.14 -9.47
C GLU A 358 0.27 -20.15 -8.94
N ALA A 359 1.40 -20.01 -9.63
CA ALA A 359 2.45 -19.05 -9.25
C ALA A 359 1.97 -17.59 -9.36
N ILE A 360 1.19 -17.25 -10.39
CA ILE A 360 0.57 -15.94 -10.56
C ILE A 360 -0.43 -15.70 -9.44
N PHE A 361 -1.34 -16.66 -9.17
CA PHE A 361 -2.31 -16.56 -8.08
C PHE A 361 -1.63 -16.32 -6.73
N ASN A 362 -0.64 -17.14 -6.37
CA ASN A 362 0.09 -16.99 -5.11
C ASN A 362 0.76 -15.59 -5.03
N ARG A 363 1.34 -15.12 -6.14
CA ARG A 363 1.98 -13.81 -6.17
C ARG A 363 1.00 -12.64 -6.01
N VAL A 364 -0.19 -12.72 -6.60
CA VAL A 364 -1.25 -11.71 -6.42
C VAL A 364 -1.74 -11.71 -4.98
N ARG A 365 -2.00 -12.89 -4.41
CA ARG A 365 -2.44 -13.03 -3.02
C ARG A 365 -1.45 -12.44 -2.03
N ASP A 366 -0.15 -12.69 -2.23
CA ASP A 366 0.92 -12.33 -1.29
C ASP A 366 1.53 -10.94 -1.60
N ALA A 367 1.07 -10.24 -2.65
CA ALA A 367 1.60 -8.95 -3.08
C ALA A 367 1.52 -7.86 -2.00
N HIS A 368 0.58 -7.98 -1.06
CA HIS A 368 0.41 -7.01 0.01
C HIS A 368 1.67 -6.89 0.89
N GLU A 369 2.39 -7.98 1.17
CA GLU A 369 3.58 -7.96 2.04
C GLU A 369 4.82 -7.40 1.35
N ASP A 370 4.99 -7.74 0.06
CA ASP A 370 6.24 -7.48 -0.66
C ASP A 370 6.22 -6.18 -1.48
N SER A 371 5.03 -5.66 -1.79
CA SER A 371 4.85 -4.57 -2.73
C SER A 371 4.04 -3.41 -2.12
N PHE A 372 2.75 -3.61 -1.85
CA PHE A 372 1.85 -2.53 -1.46
C PHE A 372 2.19 -1.92 -0.09
N GLN A 373 2.41 -2.75 0.94
CA GLN A 373 2.77 -2.25 2.27
C GLN A 373 4.15 -1.55 2.28
N VAL A 374 5.09 -2.03 1.46
CA VAL A 374 6.40 -1.38 1.31
C VAL A 374 6.24 0.03 0.74
N CYS A 375 5.41 0.19 -0.31
CA CYS A 375 5.09 1.48 -0.87
C CYS A 375 4.41 2.38 0.16
N GLU A 376 3.31 1.92 0.75
CA GLU A 376 2.50 2.67 1.72
C GLU A 376 3.31 3.18 2.92
N LYS A 377 4.16 2.33 3.49
CA LYS A 377 5.02 2.70 4.63
C LYS A 377 6.12 3.69 4.24
N SER A 378 6.69 3.54 3.05
CA SER A 378 7.77 4.44 2.58
C SER A 378 7.28 5.86 2.34
N VAL A 379 6.03 6.04 1.88
CA VAL A 379 5.48 7.34 1.49
C VAL A 379 4.69 8.04 2.60
N ALA A 380 4.30 7.32 3.65
CA ALA A 380 3.44 7.84 4.71
C ALA A 380 3.82 9.22 5.28
N PRO A 381 5.14 9.59 5.44
CA PRO A 381 5.52 10.91 5.94
C PRO A 381 5.32 12.05 4.94
N GLU A 382 5.10 11.74 3.67
CA GLU A 382 5.11 12.76 2.60
C GLU A 382 3.75 13.39 2.34
N THR A 383 2.71 13.02 3.09
CA THR A 383 1.34 13.54 2.91
C THR A 383 0.82 13.40 1.47
N VAL A 384 1.13 12.27 0.86
CA VAL A 384 0.73 11.89 -0.49
C VAL A 384 0.04 10.53 -0.45
N ARG A 385 -1.06 10.38 -1.17
CA ARG A 385 -1.76 9.10 -1.33
C ARG A 385 -1.26 8.36 -2.56
N MET A 386 -0.77 7.13 -2.36
CA MET A 386 -0.41 6.25 -3.47
C MET A 386 -1.62 5.43 -3.90
N ILE A 387 -1.97 5.52 -5.16
CA ILE A 387 -3.16 4.91 -5.75
C ILE A 387 -2.73 3.74 -6.64
N HIS A 388 -3.34 2.56 -6.43
CA HIS A 388 -2.97 1.31 -7.08
C HIS A 388 -4.13 0.74 -7.93
N PRO A 389 -4.37 1.23 -9.18
CA PRO A 389 -5.51 0.77 -9.98
C PRO A 389 -5.49 -0.72 -10.30
N TYR A 390 -4.30 -1.32 -10.47
CA TYR A 390 -4.17 -2.76 -10.70
C TYR A 390 -4.52 -3.62 -9.47
N ALA A 391 -4.68 -3.00 -8.32
CA ALA A 391 -5.18 -3.62 -7.10
C ALA A 391 -6.70 -3.39 -6.90
N ASP A 392 -7.42 -3.11 -7.96
CA ASP A 392 -8.89 -3.11 -7.97
C ASP A 392 -9.42 -4.54 -7.83
N TRP A 393 -10.43 -4.73 -6.99
CA TRP A 393 -10.95 -6.07 -6.70
C TRP A 393 -11.51 -6.76 -7.94
N GLU A 394 -12.35 -6.07 -8.69
CA GLU A 394 -12.99 -6.64 -9.90
C GLU A 394 -11.94 -6.95 -10.96
N LEU A 395 -10.95 -6.05 -11.13
CA LEU A 395 -9.84 -6.25 -12.04
C LEU A 395 -8.96 -7.43 -11.63
N ILE A 396 -8.68 -7.62 -10.32
CA ILE A 396 -7.92 -8.77 -9.82
C ILE A 396 -8.68 -10.08 -10.11
N GLN A 397 -9.97 -10.15 -9.76
CA GLN A 397 -10.77 -11.36 -9.98
C GLN A 397 -10.83 -11.71 -11.47
N TYR A 398 -11.07 -10.72 -12.32
CA TYR A 398 -11.08 -10.91 -13.77
C TYR A 398 -9.70 -11.27 -14.32
N GLY A 399 -8.65 -10.57 -13.87
CA GLY A 399 -7.28 -10.86 -14.27
C GLY A 399 -6.82 -12.27 -13.91
N LEU A 400 -7.21 -12.77 -12.73
CA LEU A 400 -6.95 -14.16 -12.32
C LEU A 400 -7.76 -15.20 -13.11
N SER A 401 -8.90 -14.84 -13.66
CA SER A 401 -9.68 -15.74 -14.54
C SER A 401 -9.14 -15.82 -15.96
N ILE A 402 -8.21 -14.95 -16.36
CA ILE A 402 -7.53 -15.02 -17.66
C ILE A 402 -6.41 -16.05 -17.61
N PRO A 403 -6.40 -17.09 -18.48
CA PRO A 403 -5.35 -18.10 -18.53
C PRO A 403 -3.95 -17.50 -18.72
N SER A 404 -2.94 -18.12 -18.11
CA SER A 404 -1.55 -17.64 -18.17
C SER A 404 -0.96 -17.62 -19.58
N GLU A 405 -1.42 -18.49 -20.48
CA GLU A 405 -1.00 -18.52 -21.90
C GLU A 405 -1.33 -17.21 -22.64
N LEU A 406 -2.37 -16.51 -22.23
CA LEU A 406 -2.71 -15.18 -22.77
C LEU A 406 -1.84 -14.06 -22.17
N LYS A 407 -1.15 -14.32 -21.06
CA LYS A 407 -0.24 -13.40 -20.36
C LYS A 407 1.20 -13.56 -20.82
N ILE A 408 1.67 -14.82 -20.93
CA ILE A 408 3.03 -15.20 -21.30
C ILE A 408 2.96 -16.30 -22.37
N SER A 409 3.59 -16.06 -23.53
CA SER A 409 3.44 -16.94 -24.69
C SER A 409 4.42 -18.11 -24.71
N LYS A 410 5.60 -17.98 -24.06
CA LYS A 410 6.68 -18.98 -24.09
C LYS A 410 7.75 -18.68 -23.03
N PRO A 411 8.62 -19.66 -22.66
CA PRO A 411 9.64 -19.48 -21.61
C PRO A 411 10.66 -18.36 -21.87
N ASN A 412 10.95 -18.04 -23.13
CA ASN A 412 11.89 -16.97 -23.50
C ASN A 412 11.18 -15.66 -23.96
N ASP A 413 9.96 -15.45 -23.50
CA ASP A 413 9.14 -14.28 -23.86
C ASP A 413 9.72 -12.98 -23.26
N LYS A 414 10.25 -12.13 -24.14
CA LYS A 414 10.85 -10.84 -23.73
C LYS A 414 9.81 -9.77 -23.41
N LEU A 415 8.61 -9.87 -23.96
CA LEU A 415 7.57 -8.86 -23.81
C LEU A 415 6.68 -9.12 -22.57
N ARG A 416 6.18 -10.35 -22.42
CA ARG A 416 5.20 -10.72 -21.40
C ARG A 416 3.94 -9.83 -21.40
N LYS A 417 2.97 -10.11 -20.54
CA LYS A 417 1.72 -9.33 -20.38
C LYS A 417 0.94 -9.15 -21.71
N HIS A 418 0.93 -10.16 -22.57
CA HIS A 418 0.37 -10.03 -23.93
C HIS A 418 -1.07 -9.54 -23.95
N ILE A 419 -1.94 -10.07 -23.09
CA ILE A 419 -3.35 -9.65 -23.03
C ILE A 419 -3.48 -8.19 -22.56
N LEU A 420 -2.65 -7.74 -21.61
CA LEU A 420 -2.62 -6.34 -21.15
C LEU A 420 -2.16 -5.42 -22.28
N ARG A 421 -1.18 -5.83 -23.10
CA ARG A 421 -0.70 -5.07 -24.26
C ARG A 421 -1.78 -4.96 -25.33
N LYS A 422 -2.54 -6.03 -25.58
CA LYS A 422 -3.68 -5.99 -26.48
C LYS A 422 -4.76 -5.03 -25.98
N ALA A 423 -5.11 -5.10 -24.68
CA ALA A 423 -6.06 -4.17 -24.08
C ALA A 423 -5.57 -2.72 -24.14
N ALA A 424 -4.27 -2.48 -23.95
CA ALA A 424 -3.68 -1.16 -24.08
C ALA A 424 -3.80 -0.59 -25.50
N ILE A 425 -3.60 -1.42 -26.54
CA ILE A 425 -3.78 -1.02 -27.94
C ILE A 425 -5.26 -0.76 -28.24
N ASP A 426 -6.17 -1.59 -27.72
CA ASP A 426 -7.62 -1.46 -27.91
C ASP A 426 -8.20 -0.16 -27.32
N ILE A 427 -7.51 0.43 -26.33
CA ILE A 427 -7.87 1.73 -25.75
C ILE A 427 -6.96 2.87 -26.24
N ASP A 428 -6.37 2.73 -27.42
CA ASP A 428 -5.58 3.73 -28.14
C ASP A 428 -4.26 4.16 -27.49
N LEU A 429 -3.67 3.34 -26.60
CA LEU A 429 -2.31 3.61 -26.14
C LEU A 429 -1.33 3.52 -27.34
N PRO A 430 -0.45 4.52 -27.55
CA PRO A 430 0.52 4.48 -28.63
C PRO A 430 1.28 3.14 -28.66
N LYS A 431 1.32 2.49 -29.84
CA LYS A 431 1.91 1.14 -30.01
C LYS A 431 3.33 1.03 -29.45
N GLN A 432 4.13 2.08 -29.60
CA GLN A 432 5.50 2.13 -29.07
C GLN A 432 5.54 1.94 -27.54
N LEU A 433 4.54 2.44 -26.81
CA LEU A 433 4.41 2.28 -25.35
C LEU A 433 3.80 0.93 -25.01
N ALA A 434 2.80 0.48 -25.78
CA ALA A 434 2.20 -0.83 -25.60
C ALA A 434 3.21 -1.97 -25.81
N GLU A 435 4.20 -1.81 -26.69
CA GLU A 435 5.25 -2.78 -27.00
C GLU A 435 6.58 -2.50 -26.26
N ALA A 436 6.62 -1.51 -25.37
CA ALA A 436 7.82 -1.19 -24.60
C ALA A 436 8.31 -2.40 -23.78
N PRO A 437 9.62 -2.68 -23.78
CA PRO A 437 10.17 -3.79 -23.01
C PRO A 437 9.99 -3.57 -21.52
N LYS A 438 9.74 -4.68 -20.79
CA LYS A 438 9.52 -4.62 -19.34
C LYS A 438 10.82 -4.36 -18.57
N LYS A 439 10.80 -3.33 -17.72
CA LYS A 439 11.82 -3.07 -16.69
C LYS A 439 11.12 -2.78 -15.36
N ALA A 440 11.57 -3.42 -14.27
CA ALA A 440 11.05 -3.12 -12.94
C ALA A 440 11.68 -1.82 -12.39
N ILE A 441 10.95 -1.10 -11.52
CA ILE A 441 11.32 0.23 -11.01
C ILE A 441 12.70 0.26 -10.36
N GLN A 442 13.06 -0.76 -9.55
CA GLN A 442 14.37 -0.84 -8.89
C GLN A 442 15.55 -1.00 -9.87
N TYR A 443 15.30 -1.51 -11.07
CA TYR A 443 16.31 -1.61 -12.13
C TYR A 443 16.32 -0.37 -13.03
N SER A 444 15.15 0.22 -13.33
CA SER A 444 15.05 1.43 -14.14
C SER A 444 15.64 2.65 -13.43
N THR A 445 15.49 2.75 -12.11
CA THR A 445 16.11 3.79 -11.28
C THR A 445 17.58 3.50 -10.94
N GLY A 446 18.05 2.27 -11.16
CA GLY A 446 19.39 1.82 -10.77
C GLY A 446 19.61 1.70 -9.26
N MET A 447 18.54 1.71 -8.45
CA MET A 447 18.65 1.72 -6.98
C MET A 447 19.36 0.48 -6.43
N ASN A 448 19.05 -0.71 -6.96
CA ASN A 448 19.76 -1.95 -6.58
C ASN A 448 21.27 -1.82 -6.70
N ARG A 449 21.74 -1.27 -7.85
CA ARG A 449 23.17 -1.12 -8.12
C ARG A 449 23.81 -0.11 -7.16
N ARG A 450 23.10 0.96 -6.81
CA ARG A 450 23.57 1.99 -5.86
C ARG A 450 23.74 1.42 -4.46
N ILE A 451 22.76 0.67 -3.97
CA ILE A 451 22.86 -0.04 -2.68
C ILE A 451 24.05 -1.01 -2.70
N GLU A 452 24.26 -1.73 -3.80
CA GLU A 452 25.39 -2.64 -3.95
C GLU A 452 26.75 -1.91 -3.93
N ILE A 453 26.88 -0.77 -4.65
CA ILE A 453 28.09 0.05 -4.65
C ILE A 453 28.39 0.58 -3.25
N LEU A 454 27.36 1.08 -2.56
CA LEU A 454 27.49 1.59 -1.20
C LEU A 454 27.90 0.51 -0.22
N ALA A 455 27.30 -0.68 -0.31
CA ALA A 455 27.71 -1.84 0.50
C ALA A 455 29.18 -2.23 0.26
N LYS A 456 29.62 -2.27 -1.01
CA LYS A 456 31.02 -2.57 -1.38
C LYS A 456 32.00 -1.52 -0.85
N SER A 457 31.64 -0.24 -0.87
CA SER A 457 32.50 0.83 -0.30
C SER A 457 32.72 0.68 1.21
N LYS A 458 31.79 -0.01 1.90
CA LYS A 458 31.89 -0.37 3.33
C LYS A 458 32.53 -1.77 3.55
N GLY A 459 33.02 -2.44 2.50
CA GLY A 459 33.60 -3.77 2.59
C GLY A 459 32.60 -4.90 2.87
N MET A 460 31.31 -4.70 2.57
CA MET A 460 30.23 -5.62 2.89
C MET A 460 29.53 -6.15 1.65
N LYS A 461 28.89 -7.34 1.79
CA LYS A 461 27.85 -7.78 0.85
C LYS A 461 26.56 -6.99 1.09
N THR A 462 25.76 -6.77 0.05
CA THR A 462 24.53 -5.97 0.12
C THR A 462 23.60 -6.37 1.26
N LYS A 463 23.33 -7.68 1.43
CA LYS A 463 22.48 -8.17 2.53
C LYS A 463 23.10 -7.89 3.92
N GLN A 464 24.40 -8.04 4.07
CA GLN A 464 25.09 -7.74 5.34
C GLN A 464 25.01 -6.25 5.68
N TYR A 465 25.22 -5.39 4.69
CA TYR A 465 25.13 -3.94 4.85
C TYR A 465 23.73 -3.49 5.29
N VAL A 466 22.68 -3.96 4.59
CA VAL A 466 21.28 -3.61 4.93
C VAL A 466 20.89 -4.16 6.31
N ASN A 467 21.32 -5.38 6.65
CA ASN A 467 21.14 -5.93 8.00
C ASN A 467 21.85 -5.11 9.07
N GLN A 468 23.06 -4.60 8.78
CA GLN A 468 23.79 -3.75 9.73
C GLN A 468 23.04 -2.43 9.96
N LEU A 469 22.60 -1.77 8.88
CA LEU A 469 21.79 -0.55 8.99
C LEU A 469 20.51 -0.78 9.81
N PHE A 470 19.82 -1.89 9.59
CA PHE A 470 18.62 -2.24 10.35
C PHE A 470 18.93 -2.41 11.85
N LYS A 471 19.99 -3.13 12.20
CA LYS A 471 20.41 -3.31 13.60
C LYS A 471 20.77 -1.99 14.26
N ASP A 472 21.48 -1.11 13.56
CA ASP A 472 21.88 0.21 14.09
C ASP A 472 20.65 1.12 14.33
N ILE A 473 19.66 1.08 13.42
CA ILE A 473 18.43 1.87 13.50
C ILE A 473 17.53 1.38 14.65
N PHE A 474 17.39 0.05 14.80
CA PHE A 474 16.50 -0.55 15.78
C PHE A 474 17.21 -1.09 17.03
N VAL A 475 18.43 -0.62 17.33
CA VAL A 475 19.23 -1.06 18.47
C VAL A 475 18.47 -0.96 19.80
N ASN A 476 17.71 0.11 20.00
CA ASN A 476 16.95 0.36 21.22
C ASN A 476 15.71 -0.53 21.38
N PHE A 477 15.30 -1.23 20.33
CA PHE A 477 14.13 -2.13 20.37
C PHE A 477 14.49 -3.55 20.80
N ASN A 478 15.77 -3.84 21.04
CA ASN A 478 16.28 -5.17 21.44
C ASN A 478 15.78 -6.30 20.52
N LEU A 479 15.70 -6.04 19.23
CA LEU A 479 15.35 -7.04 18.21
C LEU A 479 16.57 -7.93 17.96
N ARG A 480 16.93 -8.80 18.92
CA ARG A 480 17.92 -9.86 18.72
C ARG A 480 17.20 -11.01 18.02
N ASP A 481 17.69 -11.46 16.85
CA ASP A 481 17.20 -12.59 16.06
C ASP A 481 15.99 -12.28 15.13
N HIS A 482 16.19 -11.32 14.21
CA HIS A 482 15.38 -11.24 12.99
C HIS A 482 16.25 -11.43 11.75
#